data_2e0edf786eec9274208e9b205bd9671c
#
_entry.id   2e0edf786eec9274208e9b205bd9671c
#
_cell.length_a   1.000
_cell.length_b   1.000
_cell.length_c   1.000
_cell.angle_alpha   90.00
_cell.angle_beta   90.00
_cell.angle_gamma   90.00
#
_symmetry.space_group_name_H-M   'P 1'
#
loop_
_entity.id
_entity.type
_entity.pdbx_description
1 polymer ?
#
loop_
_entity_poly.entity_id
_entity_poly.type
_entity_poly.pdbx_seq_one_letter_code
_entity_poly.pdbx_strand_id
1 'polypeptide(L)'
;MDIFDTKGGSNRDKAMAARKTKAVRGCPVAAFQRMISGKYKLRIVWDLKDGPLRYGELRDGLLTGATGTGTIAPRVLSRELKALTASGLIERKDFGVVPPRVEYRLTRRGQSFIPVVAQIRAWGERNLTEAPENARAA
;
A
#
# COMPACT_ATOMS: atom_id res chain seq x y z
N MET A 1 9.57 29.53 10.54
CA MET A 1 9.85 29.72 9.10
C MET A 1 9.11 28.64 8.34
N ASP A 2 8.11 29.04 7.58
CA ASP A 2 7.24 28.10 6.91
C ASP A 2 7.79 27.84 5.50
N ILE A 3 8.47 26.71 5.32
CA ILE A 3 9.01 26.27 4.05
C ILE A 3 7.92 25.86 3.06
N PHE A 4 6.68 25.84 3.49
CA PHE A 4 5.52 25.49 2.66
C PHE A 4 4.72 26.70 2.18
N ASP A 5 5.15 27.90 2.53
CA ASP A 5 4.54 29.11 2.03
C ASP A 5 5.11 29.44 0.64
N THR A 6 4.66 28.72 -0.35
CA THR A 6 4.87 29.06 -1.73
C THR A 6 3.96 30.21 -2.10
N LYS A 7 4.48 31.40 -2.11
CA LYS A 7 3.83 32.55 -2.72
C LYS A 7 3.50 32.19 -4.17
N GLY A 8 2.24 31.88 -4.43
CA GLY A 8 1.78 31.66 -5.79
C GLY A 8 0.93 30.41 -6.03
N GLY A 9 0.61 29.67 -5.00
CA GLY A 9 -0.38 28.60 -5.14
C GLY A 9 -1.74 29.18 -5.54
N SER A 10 -2.26 28.72 -6.67
CA SER A 10 -3.59 29.16 -7.11
C SER A 10 -4.62 28.86 -6.02
N ASN A 11 -5.63 29.67 -5.94
CA ASN A 11 -6.73 29.49 -4.99
C ASN A 11 -7.39 28.09 -5.14
N ARG A 12 -7.26 27.46 -6.30
CA ARG A 12 -7.72 26.09 -6.58
C ARG A 12 -6.88 25.06 -5.86
N ASP A 13 -5.56 25.25 -5.80
CA ASP A 13 -4.68 24.30 -5.12
C ASP A 13 -4.87 24.32 -3.62
N LYS A 14 -5.12 25.52 -3.07
CA LYS A 14 -5.47 25.68 -1.66
C LYS A 14 -6.82 25.04 -1.33
N ALA A 15 -7.82 25.19 -2.19
CA ALA A 15 -9.13 24.56 -2.01
C ALA A 15 -9.04 23.04 -2.13
N MET A 16 -8.21 22.53 -3.02
CA MET A 16 -7.98 21.09 -3.20
C MET A 16 -7.20 20.49 -2.03
N ALA A 17 -6.20 21.18 -1.53
CA ALA A 17 -5.46 20.80 -0.31
C ALA A 17 -6.38 20.82 0.91
N ALA A 18 -7.24 21.81 1.04
CA ALA A 18 -8.23 21.90 2.12
C ALA A 18 -9.28 20.78 2.05
N ARG A 19 -9.69 20.35 0.86
CA ARG A 19 -10.59 19.20 0.68
C ARG A 19 -9.92 17.89 1.07
N LYS A 20 -8.65 17.70 0.73
CA LYS A 20 -7.87 16.51 1.12
C LYS A 20 -7.66 16.45 2.63
N THR A 21 -7.42 17.59 3.29
CA THR A 21 -7.29 17.67 4.74
C THR A 21 -8.61 17.50 5.46
N LYS A 22 -9.74 17.93 4.88
CA LYS A 22 -11.08 17.71 5.46
C LYS A 22 -11.50 16.23 5.49
N ALA A 23 -10.93 15.38 4.64
CA ALA A 23 -11.21 13.95 4.64
C ALA A 23 -10.64 13.22 5.86
N VAL A 24 -9.67 13.82 6.56
CA VAL A 24 -9.06 13.25 7.75
C VAL A 24 -9.57 14.00 8.97
N ARG A 25 -10.63 13.47 9.57
CA ARG A 25 -11.12 13.95 10.86
C ARG A 25 -10.48 13.12 11.97
N GLY A 26 -9.90 13.79 12.96
CA GLY A 26 -9.24 13.15 14.09
C GLY A 26 -7.76 12.85 13.80
N CYS A 27 -7.24 11.82 14.46
CA CYS A 27 -5.82 11.45 14.36
C CYS A 27 -5.46 10.86 12.99
N PRO A 28 -4.50 11.45 12.27
CA PRO A 28 -4.04 10.89 10.99
C PRO A 28 -3.49 9.48 11.11
N VAL A 29 -2.88 9.13 12.22
CA VAL A 29 -2.36 7.77 12.46
C VAL A 29 -3.50 6.77 12.55
N ALA A 30 -4.58 7.11 13.25
CA ALA A 30 -5.76 6.26 13.34
C ALA A 30 -6.46 6.12 11.97
N ALA A 31 -6.51 7.20 11.20
CA ALA A 31 -7.06 7.17 9.84
C ALA A 31 -6.24 6.23 8.93
N PHE A 32 -4.92 6.33 9.01
CA PHE A 32 -4.01 5.45 8.29
C PHE A 32 -4.22 3.98 8.69
N GLN A 33 -4.29 3.72 9.99
CA GLN A 33 -4.50 2.36 10.50
C GLN A 33 -5.78 1.74 9.96
N ARG A 34 -6.87 2.50 9.91
CA ARG A 34 -8.12 2.02 9.32
C ARG A 34 -8.00 1.71 7.83
N MET A 35 -7.29 2.58 7.09
CA MET A 35 -7.08 2.41 5.65
C MET A 35 -6.26 1.17 5.33
N ILE A 36 -5.20 0.93 6.10
CA ILE A 36 -4.23 -0.14 5.82
C ILE A 36 -4.50 -1.43 6.59
N SER A 37 -5.52 -1.44 7.47
CA SER A 37 -5.78 -2.60 8.30
C SER A 37 -6.10 -3.84 7.47
N GLY A 38 -5.50 -4.95 7.84
CA GLY A 38 -5.56 -6.20 7.11
C GLY A 38 -4.18 -6.81 6.98
N LYS A 39 -4.16 -8.11 6.77
CA LYS A 39 -2.90 -8.88 6.74
C LYS A 39 -2.04 -8.58 5.51
N TYR A 40 -2.66 -8.23 4.39
CA TYR A 40 -1.97 -8.22 3.09
C TYR A 40 -1.87 -6.86 2.42
N LYS A 41 -2.65 -5.86 2.84
CA LYS A 41 -2.72 -4.57 2.13
C LYS A 41 -1.36 -3.89 1.99
N LEU A 42 -0.61 -3.78 3.07
CA LEU A 42 0.69 -3.11 3.06
C LEU A 42 1.68 -3.82 2.13
N ARG A 43 1.69 -5.14 2.16
CA ARG A 43 2.55 -5.95 1.31
C ARG A 43 2.18 -5.82 -0.17
N ILE A 44 0.90 -5.81 -0.49
CA ILE A 44 0.43 -5.62 -1.87
C ILE A 44 0.92 -4.28 -2.43
N VAL A 45 0.77 -3.21 -1.67
CA VAL A 45 1.25 -1.88 -2.09
C VAL A 45 2.76 -1.91 -2.32
N TRP A 46 3.49 -2.54 -1.44
CA TRP A 46 4.94 -2.67 -1.57
C TRP A 46 5.36 -3.47 -2.81
N ASP A 47 4.68 -4.56 -3.07
CA ASP A 47 4.99 -5.41 -4.24
C ASP A 47 4.72 -4.68 -5.56
N LEU A 48 3.79 -3.72 -5.59
CA LEU A 48 3.47 -2.92 -6.77
C LEU A 48 4.45 -1.77 -7.04
N LYS A 49 5.44 -1.56 -6.19
CA LYS A 49 6.38 -0.43 -6.33
C LYS A 49 7.16 -0.43 -7.64
N ASP A 50 7.44 -1.60 -8.19
CA ASP A 50 8.26 -1.76 -9.40
C ASP A 50 7.44 -1.82 -10.69
N GLY A 51 6.14 -1.76 -10.61
CA GLY A 51 5.27 -1.76 -11.77
C GLY A 51 3.99 -2.58 -11.59
N PRO A 52 3.15 -2.60 -12.63
CA PRO A 52 1.90 -3.35 -12.59
C PRO A 52 2.12 -4.84 -12.41
N LEU A 53 1.22 -5.47 -11.67
CA LEU A 53 1.20 -6.92 -11.46
C LEU A 53 -0.21 -7.46 -11.70
N ARG A 54 -0.28 -8.70 -12.16
CA ARG A 54 -1.51 -9.45 -12.29
C ARG A 54 -1.90 -10.09 -10.96
N TYR A 55 -3.16 -10.50 -10.86
CA TYR A 55 -3.69 -11.16 -9.66
C TYR A 55 -2.82 -12.36 -9.22
N GLY A 56 -2.45 -13.24 -10.16
CA GLY A 56 -1.62 -14.41 -9.85
C GLY A 56 -0.23 -14.04 -9.35
N GLU A 57 0.37 -13.01 -9.92
CA GLU A 57 1.68 -12.51 -9.50
C GLU A 57 1.62 -11.90 -8.08
N LEU A 58 0.56 -11.16 -7.78
CA LEU A 58 0.32 -10.63 -6.43
C LEU A 58 0.14 -11.75 -5.41
N ARG A 59 -0.67 -12.75 -5.75
CA ARG A 59 -0.87 -13.93 -4.90
C ARG A 59 0.45 -14.64 -4.62
N ASP A 60 1.23 -14.91 -5.64
CA ASP A 60 2.49 -15.64 -5.51
C ASP A 60 3.51 -14.84 -4.70
N GLY A 61 3.57 -13.53 -4.89
CA GLY A 61 4.41 -12.64 -4.09
C GLY A 61 4.07 -12.67 -2.60
N LEU A 62 2.79 -12.72 -2.27
CA LEU A 62 2.34 -12.80 -0.87
C LEU A 62 2.68 -14.14 -0.23
N LEU A 63 2.70 -15.22 -1.01
CA LEU A 63 3.03 -16.55 -0.53
C LEU A 63 4.52 -16.75 -0.29
N THR A 64 5.37 -16.05 -1.04
CA THR A 64 6.83 -16.15 -0.88
C THR A 64 7.38 -15.29 0.26
N GLY A 65 6.57 -14.41 0.82
CA GLY A 65 6.97 -13.59 1.97
C GLY A 65 6.95 -14.38 3.27
N ALA A 66 7.60 -13.83 4.29
CA ALA A 66 7.83 -14.45 5.60
C ALA A 66 6.59 -14.80 6.42
N THR A 67 5.42 -14.66 5.88
CA THR A 67 4.17 -14.88 6.61
C THR A 67 3.63 -16.30 6.51
N GLY A 68 4.42 -17.21 5.98
CA GLY A 68 4.13 -18.60 6.18
C GLY A 68 3.66 -19.38 4.96
N THR A 69 3.74 -20.66 5.15
CA THR A 69 3.18 -21.68 4.30
C THR A 69 1.67 -21.61 4.34
N GLY A 70 1.05 -21.23 3.29
CA GLY A 70 -0.40 -21.21 3.24
C GLY A 70 -0.92 -20.80 1.88
N THR A 71 -2.17 -21.07 1.66
CA THR A 71 -2.91 -20.56 0.51
C THR A 71 -3.69 -19.32 0.94
N ILE A 72 -3.72 -18.32 0.07
CA ILE A 72 -4.61 -17.17 0.27
C ILE A 72 -5.93 -17.48 -0.40
N ALA A 73 -7.02 -17.45 0.36
CA ALA A 73 -8.34 -17.64 -0.20
C ALA A 73 -8.60 -16.54 -1.27
N PRO A 74 -9.07 -16.90 -2.47
CA PRO A 74 -9.30 -15.91 -3.53
C PRO A 74 -10.18 -14.74 -3.11
N ARG A 75 -11.21 -14.99 -2.31
CA ARG A 75 -12.10 -13.94 -1.79
C ARG A 75 -11.37 -12.96 -0.86
N VAL A 76 -10.36 -13.42 -0.12
CA VAL A 76 -9.58 -12.55 0.77
C VAL A 76 -8.73 -11.59 -0.06
N LEU A 77 -7.99 -12.10 -1.03
CA LEU A 77 -7.18 -11.27 -1.91
C LEU A 77 -8.04 -10.30 -2.72
N SER A 78 -9.14 -10.76 -3.27
CA SER A 78 -10.08 -9.91 -4.00
C SER A 78 -10.65 -8.79 -3.14
N ARG A 79 -10.97 -9.08 -1.89
CA ARG A 79 -11.45 -8.08 -0.92
C ARG A 79 -10.37 -7.04 -0.61
N GLU A 80 -9.13 -7.48 -0.39
CA GLU A 80 -8.01 -6.57 -0.14
C GLU A 80 -7.76 -5.65 -1.34
N LEU A 81 -7.78 -6.19 -2.55
CA LEU A 81 -7.61 -5.40 -3.77
C LEU A 81 -8.74 -4.39 -3.97
N LYS A 82 -9.98 -4.78 -3.69
CA LYS A 82 -11.12 -3.85 -3.74
C LYS A 82 -10.99 -2.72 -2.72
N ALA A 83 -10.57 -3.03 -1.51
CA ALA A 83 -10.38 -2.04 -0.46
C ALA A 83 -9.26 -1.06 -0.82
N LEU A 84 -8.15 -1.55 -1.35
CA LEU A 84 -7.04 -0.70 -1.81
C LEU A 84 -7.44 0.18 -2.99
N THR A 85 -8.25 -0.35 -3.90
CA THR A 85 -8.80 0.43 -5.02
C THR A 85 -9.74 1.52 -4.50
N ALA A 86 -10.61 1.20 -3.57
CA ALA A 86 -11.53 2.15 -2.95
C ALA A 86 -10.80 3.26 -2.19
N SER A 87 -9.66 2.94 -1.55
CA SER A 87 -8.84 3.93 -0.86
C SER A 87 -8.01 4.81 -1.80
N GLY A 88 -8.00 4.48 -3.09
CA GLY A 88 -7.26 5.24 -4.10
C GLY A 88 -5.76 4.97 -4.13
N LEU A 89 -5.29 3.92 -3.50
CA LEU A 89 -3.86 3.56 -3.50
C LEU A 89 -3.47 2.77 -4.74
N ILE A 90 -4.38 1.97 -5.26
CA ILE A 90 -4.16 1.18 -6.48
C ILE A 90 -5.31 1.39 -7.45
N GLU A 91 -5.08 1.04 -8.69
CA GLU A 91 -6.11 0.98 -9.71
C GLU A 91 -6.03 -0.33 -10.47
N ARG A 92 -7.19 -0.78 -10.94
CA ARG A 92 -7.36 -1.99 -11.71
C ARG A 92 -7.53 -1.61 -13.19
N LYS A 93 -6.76 -2.23 -14.05
CA LYS A 93 -6.87 -2.06 -15.49
C LYS A 93 -7.27 -3.37 -16.16
N ASP A 94 -8.43 -3.37 -16.77
CA ASP A 94 -8.90 -4.45 -17.63
C ASP A 94 -8.58 -4.09 -19.08
N PHE A 95 -7.83 -4.94 -19.76
CA PHE A 95 -7.42 -4.68 -21.14
C PHE A 95 -8.49 -5.04 -22.15
N GLY A 96 -9.58 -5.70 -21.73
CA GLY A 96 -10.69 -6.05 -22.62
C GLY A 96 -10.34 -7.05 -23.72
N VAL A 97 -9.33 -7.88 -23.49
CA VAL A 97 -8.84 -8.85 -24.48
C VAL A 97 -9.19 -10.28 -24.06
N VAL A 98 -9.06 -11.21 -25.02
CA VAL A 98 -9.24 -12.64 -24.78
C VAL A 98 -7.93 -13.34 -25.13
N PRO A 99 -7.33 -14.11 -24.23
CA PRO A 99 -7.77 -14.37 -22.85
C PRO A 99 -7.74 -13.11 -21.97
N PRO A 100 -8.54 -13.07 -20.91
CA PRO A 100 -8.64 -11.88 -20.06
C PRO A 100 -7.29 -11.46 -19.47
N ARG A 101 -7.01 -10.16 -19.54
CA ARG A 101 -5.84 -9.57 -18.93
C ARG A 101 -6.27 -8.42 -18.05
N VAL A 102 -5.97 -8.54 -16.76
CA VAL A 102 -6.24 -7.52 -15.76
C VAL A 102 -4.95 -7.27 -14.99
N GLU A 103 -4.59 -6.03 -14.81
CA GLU A 103 -3.42 -5.62 -14.05
C GLU A 103 -3.83 -4.65 -12.95
N TYR A 104 -3.08 -4.68 -11.86
CA TYR A 104 -3.17 -3.73 -10.76
C TYR A 104 -1.90 -2.90 -10.74
N ARG A 105 -2.03 -1.61 -10.46
CA ARG A 105 -0.89 -0.70 -10.38
C ARG A 105 -1.14 0.37 -9.31
N LEU A 106 -0.07 0.97 -8.83
CA LEU A 106 -0.16 2.10 -7.92
C LEU A 106 -0.72 3.31 -8.65
N THR A 107 -1.60 4.03 -7.96
CA THR A 107 -1.97 5.39 -8.35
C THR A 107 -0.86 6.35 -7.95
N ARG A 108 -0.97 7.62 -8.32
CA ARG A 108 -0.08 8.67 -7.80
C ARG A 108 -0.09 8.71 -6.27
N ARG A 109 -1.26 8.57 -5.67
CA ARG A 109 -1.42 8.48 -4.22
C ARG A 109 -0.67 7.27 -3.64
N GLY A 110 -0.80 6.11 -4.27
CA GLY A 110 -0.06 4.91 -3.88
C GLY A 110 1.45 5.09 -4.00
N GLN A 111 1.92 5.71 -5.07
CA GLN A 111 3.33 6.01 -5.26
C GLN A 111 3.87 6.94 -4.18
N SER A 112 3.09 7.94 -3.75
CA SER A 112 3.48 8.85 -2.66
C SER A 112 3.64 8.14 -1.33
N PHE A 113 3.01 6.99 -1.18
CA PHE A 113 3.07 6.16 0.02
C PHE A 113 4.31 5.26 0.08
N ILE A 114 4.93 4.93 -1.05
CA ILE A 114 6.08 4.02 -1.10
C ILE A 114 7.26 4.46 -0.21
N PRO A 115 7.66 5.75 -0.19
CA PRO A 115 8.72 6.18 0.74
C PRO A 115 8.41 5.90 2.21
N VAL A 116 7.14 5.98 2.61
CA VAL A 116 6.71 5.66 3.98
C VAL A 116 6.88 4.15 4.24
N VAL A 117 6.46 3.32 3.29
CA VAL A 117 6.63 1.86 3.39
C VAL A 117 8.11 1.48 3.45
N ALA A 118 8.96 2.16 2.69
CA ALA A 118 10.41 1.97 2.74
C ALA A 118 10.97 2.25 4.13
N GLN A 119 10.48 3.27 4.82
CA GLN A 119 10.85 3.56 6.20
C GLN A 119 10.38 2.48 7.17
N ILE A 120 9.17 1.97 6.97
CA ILE A 120 8.65 0.84 7.74
C ILE A 120 9.54 -0.39 7.54
N ARG A 121 9.94 -0.67 6.30
CA ARG A 121 10.85 -1.76 5.99
C ARG A 121 12.19 -1.62 6.72
N ALA A 122 12.79 -0.44 6.65
CA ALA A 122 14.07 -0.17 7.31
C ALA A 122 13.97 -0.34 8.83
N TRP A 123 12.89 0.15 9.41
CA TRP A 123 12.62 -0.02 10.84
C TRP A 123 12.43 -1.51 11.18
N GLY A 124 11.67 -2.23 10.35
CA GLY A 124 11.43 -3.66 10.53
C GLY A 124 12.69 -4.50 10.45
N GLU A 125 13.58 -4.19 9.52
CA GLU A 125 14.87 -4.87 9.41
C GLU A 125 15.71 -4.73 10.68
N ARG A 126 15.66 -3.58 11.33
CA ARG A 126 16.41 -3.33 12.57
C ARG A 126 15.76 -3.91 13.82
N ASN A 127 14.45 -4.07 13.82
CA ASN A 127 13.70 -4.35 15.06
C ASN A 127 12.89 -5.64 15.03
N LEU A 128 12.55 -6.15 13.85
CA LEU A 128 11.64 -7.28 13.68
C LEU A 128 12.29 -8.49 12.98
N THR A 129 13.51 -8.36 12.48
CA THR A 129 14.23 -9.53 11.94
C THR A 129 14.42 -10.52 13.08
N GLU A 130 13.99 -11.74 12.83
CA GLU A 130 14.17 -12.83 13.78
C GLU A 130 15.66 -12.97 14.10
N ALA A 131 15.95 -12.98 15.40
CA ALA A 131 17.27 -13.40 15.85
C ALA A 131 17.59 -14.79 15.27
N PRO A 132 18.81 -15.06 14.83
CA PRO A 132 19.16 -16.37 14.33
C PRO A 132 18.75 -17.44 15.34
N GLU A 133 18.29 -18.56 14.84
CA GLU A 133 17.71 -19.67 15.62
C GLU A 133 18.55 -20.04 16.85
N ASN A 134 19.87 -19.82 16.78
CA ASN A 134 20.80 -20.03 17.88
C ASN A 134 20.59 -19.07 19.08
N ALA A 135 19.95 -17.96 18.90
CA ALA A 135 19.65 -17.02 19.98
C ALA A 135 18.36 -17.39 20.74
N ARG A 136 17.51 -18.26 20.15
CA ARG A 136 16.30 -18.76 20.79
C ARG A 136 16.58 -19.97 21.69
N ALA A 137 17.69 -20.60 21.52
CA ALA A 137 18.09 -21.80 22.30
C ALA A 137 18.88 -21.45 23.57
N ALA A 138 19.07 -20.16 23.85
CA ALA A 138 19.76 -19.72 25.06
C ALA A 138 18.81 -19.38 26.18
#